data_89988899c8430b293d5591eb1deee7ca
#
_entry.id   89988899c8430b293d5591eb1deee7ca
#
_cell.length_a   1.000
_cell.length_b   1.000
_cell.length_c   1.000
_cell.angle_alpha   90.00
_cell.angle_beta   90.00
_cell.angle_gamma   90.00
#
_symmetry.space_group_name_H-M   'P 1'
#
loop_
_entity.id
_entity.type
_entity.pdbx_description
1 polymer ?
#
loop_
_entity_poly.entity_id
_entity_poly.type
_entity_poly.pdbx_seq_one_letter_code
_entity_poly.pdbx_strand_id
1 'polypeptide(L)'
;MYTDTCIKNPYTNYQYTTFSNGETYASISVLGDNVQGTIYTDDGTYVLDTYTDGQYVLIKLPDDIPPEAGPIKEADVETYAMEEETASSSLSIIRVLVMYTPAAAKMYTNDVALLNSVFLNINNANFSFRNSHINARFELAYVGPTNYVEKTFDEDLKNFRNNSDNYMDEVHTLRSRYEADVCVLLVNNPKYCGLGYVKAKSTSAFCVVYAQQGCTSKYTFAHEIGHIAGCLHDRFTDNSNTPYRYGHGYIHVGANANQSWRTMMSYETACGSVGCRRILYWSNPDILYNGVAMGTSRYENN
;
A
#
# COMPACT_ATOMS: atom_id res chain seq x y z
N MET A 1 22.01 1.25 8.71
CA MET A 1 21.28 2.41 8.19
C MET A 1 21.36 2.33 6.66
N TYR A 2 20.26 1.97 5.99
CA TYR A 2 20.23 1.90 4.53
C TYR A 2 19.50 3.14 4.03
N THR A 3 20.21 4.03 3.38
CA THR A 3 19.60 5.13 2.62
C THR A 3 19.34 4.66 1.21
N ASP A 4 18.08 4.62 0.80
CA ASP A 4 17.70 4.24 -0.56
C ASP A 4 17.40 5.49 -1.40
N THR A 5 18.27 5.72 -2.37
CA THR A 5 18.13 6.81 -3.35
C THR A 5 17.44 6.35 -4.63
N CYS A 6 16.67 5.28 -4.59
CA CYS A 6 16.13 4.59 -5.78
C CYS A 6 14.99 5.29 -6.52
N ILE A 7 14.50 6.43 -6.07
CA ILE A 7 13.60 7.24 -6.88
C ILE A 7 14.46 8.29 -7.62
N LYS A 8 14.37 8.34 -8.95
CA LYS A 8 14.75 9.53 -9.70
C LYS A 8 13.79 10.64 -9.30
N ASN A 9 14.04 11.20 -8.14
CA ASN A 9 13.23 12.24 -7.55
C ASN A 9 13.64 13.57 -8.18
N PRO A 10 12.72 14.34 -8.79
CA PRO A 10 12.99 15.69 -9.22
C PRO A 10 13.25 16.66 -8.04
N TYR A 11 13.00 16.21 -6.81
CA TYR A 11 13.19 16.99 -5.60
C TYR A 11 14.55 16.70 -4.98
N THR A 12 15.43 17.66 -5.00
CA THR A 12 16.83 17.53 -4.57
C THR A 12 17.04 17.31 -3.07
N ASN A 13 15.98 17.48 -2.25
CA ASN A 13 16.03 17.39 -0.78
C ASN A 13 15.14 16.28 -0.22
N TYR A 14 15.01 15.16 -0.94
CA TYR A 14 14.25 14.00 -0.48
C TYR A 14 15.16 12.91 0.09
N GLN A 15 14.76 12.36 1.24
CA GLN A 15 15.42 11.21 1.87
C GLN A 15 14.39 10.24 2.42
N TYR A 16 14.67 8.96 2.32
CA TYR A 16 13.91 7.90 2.97
C TYR A 16 14.87 6.96 3.72
N THR A 17 14.52 6.61 4.94
CA THR A 17 15.31 5.69 5.74
C THR A 17 14.40 4.72 6.50
N THR A 18 14.91 3.51 6.73
CA THR A 18 14.29 2.52 7.60
C THR A 18 15.23 2.17 8.74
N PHE A 19 14.67 1.84 9.87
CA PHE A 19 15.38 1.39 11.06
C PHE A 19 14.71 0.14 11.62
N SER A 20 15.51 -0.82 12.06
CA SER A 20 15.02 -1.99 12.79
C SER A 20 16.08 -2.46 13.77
N ASN A 21 15.66 -2.82 14.99
CA ASN A 21 16.51 -3.46 16.02
C ASN A 21 15.93 -4.80 16.48
N GLY A 22 14.96 -5.36 15.75
CA GLY A 22 14.24 -6.59 16.11
C GLY A 22 12.94 -6.34 16.88
N GLU A 23 12.87 -5.32 17.71
CA GLU A 23 11.69 -4.95 18.52
C GLU A 23 10.96 -3.75 17.91
N THR A 24 11.71 -2.77 17.47
CA THR A 24 11.20 -1.54 16.85
C THR A 24 11.50 -1.54 15.36
N TYR A 25 10.53 -1.16 14.56
CA TYR A 25 10.69 -0.87 13.14
C TYR A 25 10.20 0.55 12.85
N ALA A 26 10.95 1.30 12.08
CA ALA A 26 10.55 2.63 11.63
C ALA A 26 10.80 2.83 10.13
N SER A 27 9.92 3.55 9.48
CA SER A 27 10.12 4.12 8.14
C SER A 27 9.90 5.62 8.19
N ILE A 28 10.86 6.38 7.72
CA ILE A 28 10.87 7.85 7.80
C ILE A 28 11.17 8.43 6.42
N SER A 29 10.37 9.39 6.02
CA SER A 29 10.48 10.16 4.78
C SER A 29 10.69 11.64 5.10
N VAL A 30 11.65 12.25 4.45
CA VAL A 30 12.00 13.67 4.61
C VAL A 30 11.96 14.35 3.25
N LEU A 31 11.18 15.41 3.13
CA LEU A 31 11.11 16.25 1.94
C LEU A 31 11.24 17.72 2.35
N GLY A 32 12.42 18.32 2.10
CA GLY A 32 12.74 19.62 2.67
C GLY A 32 12.70 19.58 4.20
N ASP A 33 11.92 20.46 4.81
CA ASP A 33 11.72 20.53 6.26
C ASP A 33 10.54 19.63 6.75
N ASN A 34 9.83 18.97 5.83
CA ASN A 34 8.74 18.08 6.20
C ASN A 34 9.26 16.67 6.47
N VAL A 35 9.00 16.16 7.67
CA VAL A 35 9.34 14.81 8.11
C VAL A 35 8.06 14.05 8.41
N GLN A 36 7.92 12.89 7.82
CA GLN A 36 6.82 11.96 8.08
C GLN A 36 7.35 10.55 8.25
N GLY A 37 6.65 9.75 9.05
CA GLY A 37 7.06 8.38 9.25
C GLY A 37 6.09 7.57 10.09
N THR A 38 6.37 6.28 10.15
CA THR A 38 5.67 5.33 11.01
C THR A 38 6.70 4.59 11.85
N ILE A 39 6.42 4.45 13.14
CA ILE A 39 7.28 3.75 14.11
C ILE A 39 6.41 2.69 14.78
N TYR A 40 6.85 1.45 14.70
CA TYR A 40 6.22 0.30 15.34
C TYR A 40 7.06 -0.10 16.54
N THR A 41 6.41 -0.21 17.70
CA THR A 41 7.01 -0.65 18.95
C THR A 41 6.13 -1.73 19.59
N ASP A 42 6.59 -2.31 20.68
CA ASP A 42 5.82 -3.32 21.42
C ASP A 42 4.53 -2.76 22.05
N ASP A 43 4.49 -1.44 22.30
CA ASP A 43 3.34 -0.78 22.92
C ASP A 43 2.42 -0.08 21.91
N GLY A 44 2.68 -0.18 20.61
CA GLY A 44 1.79 0.31 19.56
C GLY A 44 2.48 0.93 18.35
N THR A 45 1.67 1.48 17.48
CA THR A 45 2.10 2.18 16.27
C THR A 45 2.04 3.69 16.49
N TYR A 46 3.12 4.36 16.11
CA TYR A 46 3.23 5.81 16.18
C TYR A 46 3.42 6.40 14.79
N VAL A 47 2.84 7.57 14.57
CA VAL A 47 3.08 8.38 13.38
C VAL A 47 3.90 9.60 13.78
N LEU A 48 4.97 9.84 13.04
CA LEU A 48 5.76 11.07 13.07
C LEU A 48 5.25 11.98 11.97
N ASP A 49 4.97 13.23 12.29
CA ASP A 49 4.53 14.25 11.33
C ASP A 49 5.08 15.63 11.68
N THR A 50 5.10 16.52 10.68
CA THR A 50 5.48 17.92 10.82
C THR A 50 4.27 18.82 10.84
N TYR A 51 4.10 19.61 11.91
CA TYR A 51 3.04 20.59 12.03
C TYR A 51 3.36 21.88 11.26
N THR A 52 2.34 22.74 11.12
CA THR A 52 2.41 24.02 10.38
C THR A 52 3.43 25.02 10.92
N ASP A 53 3.82 24.90 12.19
CA ASP A 53 4.84 25.72 12.85
C ASP A 53 6.27 25.11 12.77
N GLY A 54 6.42 24.00 12.03
CA GLY A 54 7.69 23.28 11.89
C GLY A 54 8.04 22.40 13.09
N GLN A 55 7.13 22.22 14.05
CA GLN A 55 7.32 21.26 15.13
C GLN A 55 7.06 19.85 14.66
N TYR A 56 7.82 18.90 15.17
CA TYR A 56 7.61 17.48 14.94
C TYR A 56 6.75 16.91 16.07
N VAL A 57 5.74 16.13 15.70
CA VAL A 57 4.86 15.44 16.65
C VAL A 57 4.92 13.95 16.43
N LEU A 58 4.91 13.22 17.52
CA LEU A 58 4.79 11.77 17.54
C LEU A 58 3.41 11.43 18.14
N ILE A 59 2.56 10.83 17.32
CA ILE A 59 1.18 10.51 17.69
C ILE A 59 1.04 9.01 17.78
N LYS A 60 0.63 8.48 18.93
CA LYS A 60 0.23 7.09 19.05
C LYS A 60 -1.09 6.91 18.33
N LEU A 61 -1.12 5.97 17.40
CA LEU A 61 -2.35 5.68 16.65
C LEU A 61 -3.34 4.92 17.52
N PRO A 62 -4.64 5.22 17.37
CA PRO A 62 -5.68 4.43 18.01
C PRO A 62 -5.78 3.03 17.38
N ASP A 63 -6.37 2.11 18.11
CA ASP A 63 -6.56 0.73 17.64
C ASP A 63 -7.71 0.61 16.61
N ASP A 64 -8.59 1.61 16.53
CA ASP A 64 -9.80 1.65 15.69
C ASP A 64 -9.59 2.26 14.29
N ILE A 65 -8.41 2.06 13.70
CA ILE A 65 -8.16 2.47 12.31
C ILE A 65 -9.12 1.72 11.37
N PRO A 66 -9.75 2.40 10.39
CA PRO A 66 -10.68 1.76 9.46
C PRO A 66 -10.13 0.47 8.83
N PRO A 67 -10.97 -0.53 8.55
CA PRO A 67 -10.54 -1.74 7.85
C PRO A 67 -10.24 -1.45 6.37
N GLU A 68 -9.51 -2.33 5.70
CA GLU A 68 -9.54 -2.40 4.24
C GLU A 68 -10.89 -2.96 3.79
N ALA A 69 -11.36 -2.55 2.60
CA ALA A 69 -12.52 -3.18 1.97
C ALA A 69 -12.12 -4.51 1.31
N GLY A 70 -13.08 -5.42 1.15
CA GLY A 70 -12.87 -6.57 0.25
C GLY A 70 -12.73 -6.07 -1.19
N PRO A 71 -11.76 -6.58 -1.97
CA PRO A 71 -11.50 -6.09 -3.32
C PRO A 71 -12.64 -6.43 -4.29
N ILE A 72 -12.82 -5.61 -5.31
CA ILE A 72 -13.82 -5.84 -6.35
C ILE A 72 -13.26 -6.88 -7.34
N LYS A 73 -13.94 -8.03 -7.44
CA LYS A 73 -13.64 -9.05 -8.45
C LYS A 73 -14.43 -8.72 -9.73
N GLU A 74 -13.74 -8.57 -10.85
CA GLU A 74 -14.41 -8.44 -12.14
C GLU A 74 -15.02 -9.80 -12.54
N ALA A 75 -16.17 -9.76 -13.26
CA ALA A 75 -16.92 -10.96 -13.61
C ALA A 75 -16.13 -11.98 -14.46
N ASP A 76 -15.10 -11.52 -15.16
CA ASP A 76 -14.31 -12.29 -16.12
C ASP A 76 -12.94 -12.74 -15.56
N VAL A 77 -12.76 -12.72 -14.23
CA VAL A 77 -11.48 -13.17 -13.65
C VAL A 77 -11.40 -14.69 -13.71
N GLU A 78 -10.61 -15.18 -14.66
CA GLU A 78 -10.30 -16.61 -14.79
C GLU A 78 -9.32 -17.08 -13.71
N THR A 79 -9.42 -18.37 -13.33
CA THR A 79 -8.43 -19.01 -12.47
C THR A 79 -7.18 -19.31 -13.29
N TYR A 80 -6.04 -18.83 -12.83
CA TYR A 80 -4.75 -19.14 -13.47
C TYR A 80 -4.04 -20.24 -12.67
N ALA A 81 -3.58 -21.27 -13.38
CA ALA A 81 -2.64 -22.22 -12.82
C ALA A 81 -1.31 -21.51 -12.56
N MET A 82 -0.51 -22.03 -11.62
CA MET A 82 0.90 -21.66 -11.56
C MET A 82 1.53 -22.05 -12.88
N GLU A 83 1.72 -21.09 -13.76
CA GLU A 83 2.72 -21.25 -14.80
C GLU A 83 4.07 -21.05 -14.12
N GLU A 84 5.02 -21.94 -14.38
CA GLU A 84 6.42 -21.69 -14.07
C GLU A 84 6.88 -20.55 -15.00
N GLU A 85 6.48 -19.33 -14.67
CA GLU A 85 7.09 -18.15 -15.27
C GLU A 85 8.55 -18.18 -14.84
N THR A 86 9.44 -18.42 -15.80
CA THR A 86 10.86 -18.18 -15.59
C THR A 86 11.01 -16.74 -15.16
N ALA A 87 11.38 -16.55 -13.90
CA ALA A 87 11.53 -15.23 -13.30
C ALA A 87 12.35 -14.35 -14.25
N SER A 88 11.75 -13.28 -14.74
CA SER A 88 12.45 -12.32 -15.59
C SER A 88 13.65 -11.79 -14.78
N SER A 89 14.84 -11.92 -15.34
CA SER A 89 16.05 -11.35 -14.73
C SER A 89 16.06 -9.82 -14.75
N SER A 90 15.15 -9.18 -15.48
CA SER A 90 15.02 -7.73 -15.57
C SER A 90 14.15 -7.18 -14.46
N LEU A 91 14.56 -6.03 -13.91
CA LEU A 91 13.76 -5.28 -12.94
C LEU A 91 12.45 -4.79 -13.59
N SER A 92 11.32 -5.19 -13.03
CA SER A 92 10.01 -4.70 -13.44
C SER A 92 9.72 -3.34 -12.80
N ILE A 93 9.44 -2.33 -13.61
CA ILE A 93 9.09 -0.99 -13.13
C ILE A 93 7.59 -0.81 -13.28
N ILE A 94 6.91 -0.49 -12.18
CA ILE A 94 5.47 -0.21 -12.13
C ILE A 94 5.31 1.29 -11.89
N ARG A 95 4.79 2.00 -12.87
CA ARG A 95 4.63 3.45 -12.85
C ARG A 95 3.28 3.81 -12.24
N VAL A 96 3.30 4.59 -11.16
CA VAL A 96 2.11 4.92 -10.38
C VAL A 96 1.74 6.38 -10.57
N LEU A 97 0.49 6.62 -10.95
CA LEU A 97 -0.13 7.94 -10.98
C LEU A 97 -1.00 8.11 -9.73
N VAL A 98 -0.82 9.21 -9.02
CA VAL A 98 -1.60 9.54 -7.82
C VAL A 98 -2.42 10.81 -8.07
N MET A 99 -3.73 10.69 -7.93
CA MET A 99 -4.64 11.84 -7.85
C MET A 99 -5.09 12.03 -6.40
N TYR A 100 -5.42 13.26 -6.04
CA TYR A 100 -6.01 13.53 -4.73
C TYR A 100 -7.17 14.53 -4.83
N THR A 101 -8.20 14.31 -4.02
CA THR A 101 -9.36 15.19 -3.93
C THR A 101 -9.05 16.44 -3.09
N PRO A 102 -9.85 17.51 -3.21
CA PRO A 102 -9.75 18.67 -2.32
C PRO A 102 -9.98 18.33 -0.85
N ALA A 103 -10.76 17.29 -0.56
CA ALA A 103 -10.99 16.83 0.82
C ALA A 103 -9.78 16.06 1.36
N ALA A 104 -9.16 15.20 0.55
CA ALA A 104 -7.91 14.54 0.91
C ALA A 104 -6.76 15.53 1.14
N ALA A 105 -6.63 16.56 0.29
CA ALA A 105 -5.60 17.58 0.45
C ALA A 105 -5.67 18.31 1.80
N LYS A 106 -6.87 18.53 2.32
CA LYS A 106 -7.09 19.19 3.64
C LYS A 106 -6.65 18.35 4.84
N MET A 107 -6.33 17.09 4.65
CA MET A 107 -5.80 16.22 5.71
C MET A 107 -4.31 16.47 5.98
N TYR A 108 -3.65 17.20 5.10
CA TYR A 108 -2.23 17.54 5.19
C TYR A 108 -2.06 19.03 5.52
N THR A 109 -0.99 19.37 6.20
CA THR A 109 -0.68 20.76 6.56
C THR A 109 -0.39 21.66 5.35
N ASN A 110 0.11 21.07 4.26
CA ASN A 110 0.41 21.74 2.99
C ASN A 110 0.70 20.70 1.89
N ASP A 111 0.94 21.17 0.67
CA ASP A 111 1.24 20.31 -0.49
C ASP A 111 2.55 19.52 -0.34
N VAL A 112 3.54 20.05 0.37
CA VAL A 112 4.80 19.34 0.65
C VAL A 112 4.54 18.14 1.55
N ALA A 113 3.70 18.28 2.57
CA ALA A 113 3.31 17.19 3.47
C ALA A 113 2.55 16.09 2.71
N LEU A 114 1.61 16.47 1.84
CA LEU A 114 0.89 15.53 0.97
C LEU A 114 1.88 14.77 0.07
N LEU A 115 2.75 15.47 -0.61
CA LEU A 115 3.74 14.87 -1.51
C LEU A 115 4.70 13.95 -0.76
N ASN A 116 5.15 14.35 0.44
CA ASN A 116 6.02 13.52 1.28
C ASN A 116 5.31 12.23 1.71
N SER A 117 4.01 12.30 2.03
CA SER A 117 3.18 11.11 2.31
C SER A 117 3.12 10.15 1.11
N VAL A 118 2.95 10.67 -0.10
CA VAL A 118 2.99 9.85 -1.33
C VAL A 118 4.34 9.17 -1.48
N PHE A 119 5.45 9.89 -1.27
CA PHE A 119 6.79 9.30 -1.31
C PHE A 119 6.99 8.23 -0.22
N LEU A 120 6.50 8.48 1.00
CA LEU A 120 6.56 7.48 2.09
C LEU A 120 5.86 6.18 1.68
N ASN A 121 4.66 6.28 1.08
CA ASN A 121 3.90 5.12 0.61
C ASN A 121 4.64 4.35 -0.50
N ILE A 122 5.15 5.04 -1.53
CA ILE A 122 5.93 4.43 -2.62
C ILE A 122 7.18 3.73 -2.07
N ASN A 123 7.89 4.35 -1.13
CA ASN A 123 9.11 3.76 -0.60
C ASN A 123 8.84 2.58 0.35
N ASN A 124 7.78 2.64 1.15
CA ASN A 124 7.33 1.49 1.94
C ASN A 124 7.01 0.29 1.03
N ALA A 125 6.31 0.53 -0.08
CA ALA A 125 6.01 -0.49 -1.07
C ALA A 125 7.30 -1.06 -1.72
N ASN A 126 8.23 -0.21 -2.12
CA ASN A 126 9.52 -0.63 -2.68
C ASN A 126 10.37 -1.40 -1.66
N PHE A 127 10.31 -0.99 -0.40
CA PHE A 127 10.99 -1.72 0.68
C PHE A 127 10.40 -3.11 0.88
N SER A 128 9.06 -3.24 0.80
CA SER A 128 8.40 -4.54 0.91
C SER A 128 8.77 -5.49 -0.24
N PHE A 129 8.90 -4.99 -1.47
CA PHE A 129 9.38 -5.79 -2.60
C PHE A 129 10.80 -6.31 -2.38
N ARG A 130 11.69 -5.42 -1.95
CA ARG A 130 13.07 -5.80 -1.65
C ARG A 130 13.17 -6.84 -0.53
N ASN A 131 12.42 -6.66 0.56
CA ASN A 131 12.36 -7.60 1.67
C ASN A 131 11.86 -8.98 1.23
N SER A 132 10.94 -9.01 0.27
CA SER A 132 10.30 -10.23 -0.25
C SER A 132 11.03 -10.82 -1.46
N HIS A 133 12.20 -10.28 -1.84
CA HIS A 133 12.98 -10.67 -3.00
C HIS A 133 12.21 -10.57 -4.33
N ILE A 134 11.24 -9.67 -4.41
CA ILE A 134 10.48 -9.39 -5.63
C ILE A 134 11.28 -8.43 -6.49
N ASN A 135 11.61 -8.81 -7.72
CA ASN A 135 12.37 -7.99 -8.65
C ASN A 135 11.50 -6.96 -9.37
N ALA A 136 10.83 -6.11 -8.57
CA ALA A 136 9.99 -5.03 -9.04
C ALA A 136 10.17 -3.76 -8.18
N ARG A 137 9.80 -2.62 -8.74
CA ARG A 137 9.69 -1.37 -7.98
C ARG A 137 8.58 -0.47 -8.52
N PHE A 138 8.00 0.32 -7.64
CA PHE A 138 7.14 1.43 -8.01
C PHE A 138 7.97 2.68 -8.33
N GLU A 139 7.57 3.39 -9.38
CA GLU A 139 8.04 4.74 -9.69
C GLU A 139 6.85 5.69 -9.72
N LEU A 140 6.95 6.83 -9.03
CA LEU A 140 5.92 7.87 -9.11
C LEU A 140 5.96 8.50 -10.50
N ALA A 141 4.93 8.25 -11.32
CA ALA A 141 4.81 8.82 -12.65
C ALA A 141 4.23 10.24 -12.62
N TYR A 142 3.23 10.44 -11.74
CA TYR A 142 2.55 11.73 -11.58
C TYR A 142 1.88 11.81 -10.21
N VAL A 143 1.79 13.01 -9.66
CA VAL A 143 0.92 13.34 -8.53
C VAL A 143 0.27 14.69 -8.77
N GLY A 144 -1.06 14.78 -8.58
CA GLY A 144 -1.77 16.04 -8.76
C GLY A 144 -3.20 16.03 -8.28
N PRO A 145 -3.82 17.22 -8.17
CA PRO A 145 -5.20 17.38 -7.72
C PRO A 145 -6.21 16.97 -8.79
N THR A 146 -7.41 16.60 -8.32
CA THR A 146 -8.64 16.61 -9.12
C THR A 146 -9.68 17.52 -8.45
N ASN A 147 -10.67 17.98 -9.21
CA ASN A 147 -11.79 18.77 -8.67
C ASN A 147 -12.98 17.90 -8.24
N TYR A 148 -12.77 16.60 -8.13
CA TYR A 148 -13.80 15.64 -7.76
C TYR A 148 -14.31 15.83 -6.34
N VAL A 149 -15.63 15.77 -6.17
CA VAL A 149 -16.30 15.75 -4.87
C VAL A 149 -16.61 14.30 -4.52
N GLU A 150 -16.02 13.82 -3.44
CA GLU A 150 -16.12 12.45 -2.97
C GLU A 150 -17.57 12.01 -2.69
N LYS A 151 -17.83 10.73 -2.90
CA LYS A 151 -19.09 10.05 -2.66
C LYS A 151 -18.84 8.84 -1.74
N THR A 152 -19.34 7.66 -2.13
CA THR A 152 -18.97 6.40 -1.49
C THR A 152 -17.70 5.84 -2.12
N PHE A 153 -16.95 5.00 -1.40
CA PHE A 153 -15.74 4.35 -1.96
C PHE A 153 -16.01 3.63 -3.29
N ASP A 154 -17.14 2.94 -3.40
CA ASP A 154 -17.52 2.22 -4.61
C ASP A 154 -17.81 3.17 -5.78
N GLU A 155 -18.49 4.29 -5.51
CA GLU A 155 -18.75 5.33 -6.52
C GLU A 155 -17.46 6.06 -6.90
N ASP A 156 -16.60 6.38 -5.92
CA ASP A 156 -15.32 7.03 -6.15
C ASP A 156 -14.42 6.19 -7.04
N LEU A 157 -14.31 4.88 -6.76
CA LEU A 157 -13.53 3.96 -7.59
C LEU A 157 -14.13 3.79 -8.98
N LYS A 158 -15.45 3.67 -9.09
CA LYS A 158 -16.16 3.57 -10.38
C LYS A 158 -15.95 4.82 -11.23
N ASN A 159 -16.12 6.00 -10.65
CA ASN A 159 -15.97 7.28 -11.34
C ASN A 159 -14.49 7.56 -11.70
N PHE A 160 -13.55 7.12 -10.86
CA PHE A 160 -12.11 7.24 -11.12
C PHE A 160 -11.65 6.35 -12.28
N ARG A 161 -12.27 5.18 -12.43
CA ARG A 161 -12.00 4.24 -13.53
C ARG A 161 -12.68 4.62 -14.84
N ASN A 162 -13.90 5.21 -14.79
CA ASN A 162 -14.67 5.52 -15.99
C ASN A 162 -14.01 6.70 -16.73
N ASN A 163 -14.05 6.67 -18.07
CA ASN A 163 -13.43 7.68 -18.92
C ASN A 163 -14.43 8.53 -19.71
N SER A 164 -15.72 8.49 -19.34
CA SER A 164 -16.79 9.13 -20.11
C SER A 164 -18.03 9.50 -19.27
N ASP A 165 -17.85 9.76 -17.98
CA ASP A 165 -18.93 10.14 -17.06
C ASP A 165 -18.84 11.57 -16.54
N ASN A 166 -17.86 12.34 -17.02
CA ASN A 166 -17.51 13.70 -16.59
C ASN A 166 -16.99 13.79 -15.13
N TYR A 167 -16.53 12.66 -14.56
CA TYR A 167 -15.84 12.62 -13.28
C TYR A 167 -14.40 12.17 -13.49
N MET A 168 -13.45 13.04 -13.23
CA MET A 168 -12.02 12.72 -13.31
C MET A 168 -11.54 12.11 -14.64
N ASP A 169 -12.26 12.34 -15.75
CA ASP A 169 -11.91 11.82 -17.09
C ASP A 169 -10.48 12.23 -17.50
N GLU A 170 -9.96 13.34 -16.94
CA GLU A 170 -8.60 13.80 -17.16
C GLU A 170 -7.52 12.79 -16.71
N VAL A 171 -7.84 11.89 -15.78
CA VAL A 171 -6.88 10.89 -15.29
C VAL A 171 -6.41 9.97 -16.41
N HIS A 172 -7.27 9.64 -17.36
CA HIS A 172 -6.93 8.76 -18.49
C HIS A 172 -5.96 9.43 -19.46
N THR A 173 -6.09 10.73 -19.65
CA THR A 173 -5.14 11.54 -20.43
C THR A 173 -3.79 11.65 -19.71
N LEU A 174 -3.81 11.91 -18.40
CA LEU A 174 -2.60 11.95 -17.57
C LEU A 174 -1.92 10.59 -17.52
N ARG A 175 -2.70 9.51 -17.34
CA ARG A 175 -2.18 8.14 -17.35
C ARG A 175 -1.41 7.82 -18.63
N SER A 176 -2.00 8.13 -19.78
CA SER A 176 -1.37 7.94 -21.09
C SER A 176 -0.14 8.83 -21.26
N ARG A 177 -0.22 10.10 -20.85
CA ARG A 177 0.86 11.08 -20.98
C ARG A 177 2.10 10.70 -20.14
N TYR A 178 1.87 10.20 -18.92
CA TYR A 178 2.94 9.83 -17.99
C TYR A 178 3.24 8.33 -18.00
N GLU A 179 2.64 7.57 -18.93
CA GLU A 179 2.86 6.12 -19.09
C GLU A 179 2.68 5.38 -17.75
N ALA A 180 1.59 5.69 -17.03
CA ALA A 180 1.34 5.09 -15.73
C ALA A 180 0.61 3.75 -15.88
N ASP A 181 1.09 2.73 -15.16
CA ASP A 181 0.51 1.39 -15.13
C ASP A 181 -0.71 1.36 -14.20
N VAL A 182 -0.61 2.03 -13.06
CA VAL A 182 -1.59 2.02 -11.97
C VAL A 182 -1.98 3.45 -11.61
N CYS A 183 -3.28 3.65 -11.31
CA CYS A 183 -3.82 4.92 -10.83
C CYS A 183 -4.38 4.77 -9.42
N VAL A 184 -3.99 5.66 -8.52
CA VAL A 184 -4.43 5.72 -7.12
C VAL A 184 -5.13 7.04 -6.87
N LEU A 185 -6.33 7.01 -6.30
CA LEU A 185 -7.05 8.20 -5.83
C LEU A 185 -6.96 8.29 -4.30
N LEU A 186 -6.42 9.38 -3.79
CA LEU A 186 -6.45 9.69 -2.36
C LEU A 186 -7.74 10.43 -2.02
N VAL A 187 -8.48 9.92 -1.03
CA VAL A 187 -9.77 10.47 -0.56
C VAL A 187 -9.75 10.72 0.94
N ASN A 188 -10.68 11.53 1.44
CA ASN A 188 -10.97 11.72 2.86
C ASN A 188 -12.28 11.03 3.23
N ASN A 189 -12.30 9.70 3.16
CA ASN A 189 -13.49 8.90 3.50
C ASN A 189 -13.13 7.83 4.55
N PRO A 190 -13.68 7.90 5.78
CA PRO A 190 -13.28 7.03 6.88
C PRO A 190 -13.94 5.64 6.87
N LYS A 191 -14.67 5.28 5.81
CA LYS A 191 -15.38 3.98 5.78
C LYS A 191 -14.41 2.81 5.68
N TYR A 192 -13.38 2.94 4.82
CA TYR A 192 -12.33 1.94 4.60
C TYR A 192 -10.96 2.62 4.48
N CYS A 193 -9.90 1.88 4.67
CA CYS A 193 -8.56 2.36 4.33
C CYS A 193 -8.32 2.37 2.81
N GLY A 194 -8.88 1.40 2.08
CA GLY A 194 -8.74 1.33 0.63
C GLY A 194 -9.76 0.41 -0.03
N LEU A 195 -9.81 0.49 -1.35
CA LEU A 195 -10.61 -0.37 -2.22
C LEU A 195 -9.96 -0.44 -3.61
N GLY A 196 -9.70 -1.64 -4.12
CA GLY A 196 -9.14 -1.86 -5.46
C GLY A 196 -9.82 -3.00 -6.20
N TYR A 197 -9.52 -3.11 -7.50
CA TYR A 197 -9.91 -4.27 -8.31
C TYR A 197 -8.87 -5.39 -8.17
N VAL A 198 -9.33 -6.65 -8.12
CA VAL A 198 -8.43 -7.82 -8.13
C VAL A 198 -8.09 -8.21 -9.55
N LYS A 199 -6.78 -8.40 -9.81
CA LYS A 199 -6.21 -8.74 -11.12
C LYS A 199 -6.75 -7.85 -12.21
N ALA A 200 -6.52 -6.58 -12.03
CA ALA A 200 -7.02 -5.56 -12.92
C ALA A 200 -6.39 -5.70 -14.31
N LYS A 201 -7.23 -5.64 -15.34
CA LYS A 201 -6.76 -5.36 -16.71
C LYS A 201 -6.21 -3.93 -16.75
N SER A 202 -5.49 -3.58 -17.81
CA SER A 202 -4.99 -2.20 -17.96
C SER A 202 -6.10 -1.14 -17.83
N THR A 203 -7.32 -1.48 -18.24
CA THR A 203 -8.50 -0.60 -18.14
C THR A 203 -9.12 -0.50 -16.74
N SER A 204 -8.70 -1.33 -15.79
CA SER A 204 -9.21 -1.38 -14.42
C SER A 204 -8.12 -1.30 -13.36
N ALA A 205 -6.90 -0.90 -13.73
CA ALA A 205 -5.77 -0.74 -12.81
C ALA A 205 -5.90 0.56 -11.99
N PHE A 206 -6.99 0.66 -11.24
CA PHE A 206 -7.38 1.79 -10.41
C PHE A 206 -7.72 1.34 -9.00
N CYS A 207 -7.33 2.14 -8.00
CA CYS A 207 -7.75 1.96 -6.61
C CYS A 207 -7.96 3.31 -5.91
N VAL A 208 -8.69 3.26 -4.80
CA VAL A 208 -8.96 4.40 -3.92
C VAL A 208 -8.35 4.13 -2.56
N VAL A 209 -7.69 5.10 -1.97
CA VAL A 209 -7.03 5.00 -0.66
C VAL A 209 -7.42 6.18 0.21
N TYR A 210 -7.79 5.91 1.46
CA TYR A 210 -8.04 6.94 2.44
C TYR A 210 -6.72 7.58 2.88
N ALA A 211 -6.62 8.90 2.73
CA ALA A 211 -5.39 9.68 2.94
C ALA A 211 -4.99 9.85 4.42
N GLN A 212 -5.59 9.07 5.33
CA GLN A 212 -5.34 9.15 6.76
C GLN A 212 -4.06 8.39 7.14
N GLN A 213 -3.25 8.97 8.03
CA GLN A 213 -1.95 8.43 8.44
C GLN A 213 -2.02 7.02 9.03
N GLY A 214 -3.11 6.66 9.73
CA GLY A 214 -3.33 5.30 10.21
C GLY A 214 -3.44 4.27 9.09
N CYS A 215 -4.10 4.61 7.97
CA CYS A 215 -4.15 3.76 6.79
C CYS A 215 -2.79 3.69 6.08
N THR A 216 -2.06 4.81 6.02
CA THR A 216 -0.67 4.84 5.54
C THR A 216 0.23 3.91 6.36
N SER A 217 0.10 3.92 7.69
CA SER A 217 0.87 3.04 8.58
C SER A 217 0.52 1.56 8.44
N LYS A 218 -0.69 1.24 7.99
CA LYS A 218 -1.10 -0.13 7.63
C LYS A 218 -0.64 -0.54 6.22
N TYR A 219 0.11 0.32 5.51
CA TYR A 219 0.59 0.08 4.14
C TYR A 219 -0.52 -0.13 3.12
N THR A 220 -1.68 0.48 3.33
CA THR A 220 -2.87 0.31 2.47
C THR A 220 -2.57 0.63 1.01
N PHE A 221 -1.75 1.64 0.72
CA PHE A 221 -1.36 1.98 -0.64
C PHE A 221 -0.76 0.79 -1.40
N ALA A 222 0.20 0.07 -0.80
CA ALA A 222 0.79 -1.11 -1.39
C ALA A 222 -0.20 -2.28 -1.44
N HIS A 223 -1.04 -2.42 -0.42
CA HIS A 223 -2.08 -3.44 -0.33
C HIS A 223 -3.07 -3.35 -1.50
N GLU A 224 -3.62 -2.15 -1.78
CA GLU A 224 -4.58 -1.97 -2.88
C GLU A 224 -3.94 -2.22 -4.25
N ILE A 225 -2.69 -1.81 -4.45
CA ILE A 225 -1.95 -2.14 -5.69
C ILE A 225 -1.66 -3.65 -5.76
N GLY A 226 -1.47 -4.32 -4.64
CA GLY A 226 -1.39 -5.78 -4.56
C GLY A 226 -2.63 -6.46 -5.13
N HIS A 227 -3.82 -5.97 -4.81
CA HIS A 227 -5.06 -6.47 -5.41
C HIS A 227 -5.05 -6.28 -6.94
N ILE A 228 -4.64 -5.12 -7.42
CA ILE A 228 -4.49 -4.87 -8.87
C ILE A 228 -3.56 -5.91 -9.53
N ALA A 229 -2.50 -6.30 -8.86
CA ALA A 229 -1.60 -7.36 -9.33
C ALA A 229 -2.18 -8.78 -9.23
N GLY A 230 -3.32 -8.96 -8.53
CA GLY A 230 -4.01 -10.24 -8.38
C GLY A 230 -3.83 -10.89 -7.02
N CYS A 231 -3.22 -10.22 -6.06
CA CYS A 231 -3.10 -10.71 -4.69
C CYS A 231 -4.45 -10.70 -3.96
N LEU A 232 -4.65 -11.69 -3.11
CA LEU A 232 -5.86 -11.89 -2.31
C LEU A 232 -5.54 -11.74 -0.82
N HIS A 233 -6.56 -11.48 -0.02
CA HIS A 233 -6.43 -11.50 1.43
C HIS A 233 -5.98 -12.89 1.92
N ASP A 234 -5.66 -13.00 3.20
CA ASP A 234 -5.37 -14.30 3.81
C ASP A 234 -6.53 -15.30 3.65
N ARG A 235 -6.20 -16.59 3.76
CA ARG A 235 -7.16 -17.69 3.54
C ARG A 235 -8.31 -17.74 4.54
N PHE A 236 -8.18 -17.10 5.69
CA PHE A 236 -9.29 -16.98 6.66
C PHE A 236 -10.31 -15.94 6.17
N THR A 237 -9.85 -14.86 5.58
CA THR A 237 -10.69 -13.75 5.08
C THR A 237 -11.26 -14.04 3.69
N ASP A 238 -10.45 -14.57 2.77
CA ASP A 238 -10.84 -14.94 1.41
C ASP A 238 -10.27 -16.33 1.05
N ASN A 239 -11.12 -17.34 0.99
CA ASN A 239 -10.71 -18.70 0.66
C ASN A 239 -10.85 -19.05 -0.83
N SER A 240 -11.09 -18.06 -1.70
CA SER A 240 -11.20 -18.26 -3.14
C SER A 240 -9.86 -18.74 -3.75
N ASN A 241 -9.94 -19.30 -4.95
CA ASN A 241 -8.76 -19.74 -5.69
C ASN A 241 -8.53 -18.91 -6.96
N THR A 242 -9.29 -17.82 -7.10
CA THR A 242 -9.24 -16.92 -8.27
C THR A 242 -8.81 -15.51 -7.85
N PRO A 243 -7.93 -14.84 -8.60
CA PRO A 243 -7.30 -15.29 -9.85
C PRO A 243 -6.21 -16.33 -9.65
N TYR A 244 -5.47 -16.28 -8.53
CA TYR A 244 -4.36 -17.18 -8.22
C TYR A 244 -4.60 -17.88 -6.89
N ARG A 245 -4.61 -19.22 -6.89
CA ARG A 245 -4.79 -20.00 -5.66
C ARG A 245 -3.70 -19.73 -4.62
N TYR A 246 -2.50 -19.40 -5.07
CA TYR A 246 -1.34 -19.14 -4.23
C TYR A 246 -1.21 -17.66 -3.81
N GLY A 247 -1.97 -16.74 -4.40
CA GLY A 247 -1.84 -15.30 -4.22
C GLY A 247 -2.40 -14.75 -2.91
N HIS A 248 -2.35 -15.50 -1.80
CA HIS A 248 -2.89 -15.08 -0.51
C HIS A 248 -1.83 -14.53 0.44
N GLY A 249 -2.26 -13.58 1.27
CA GLY A 249 -1.47 -13.14 2.40
C GLY A 249 -1.29 -14.25 3.45
N TYR A 250 -0.20 -14.19 4.21
CA TYR A 250 0.15 -15.17 5.25
C TYR A 250 0.13 -14.54 6.65
N ILE A 251 -0.27 -15.35 7.62
CA ILE A 251 -0.39 -14.95 9.02
C ILE A 251 0.37 -15.94 9.88
N HIS A 252 1.20 -15.43 10.77
CA HIS A 252 1.83 -16.19 11.85
C HIS A 252 1.28 -15.72 13.19
N VAL A 253 0.64 -16.61 13.94
CA VAL A 253 0.18 -16.36 15.30
C VAL A 253 1.14 -17.03 16.27
N GLY A 254 1.92 -16.23 16.98
CA GLY A 254 2.83 -16.66 18.05
C GLY A 254 2.15 -16.71 19.41
N ALA A 255 2.94 -16.81 20.47
CA ALA A 255 2.43 -16.87 21.84
C ALA A 255 1.80 -15.55 22.34
N ASN A 256 2.14 -14.43 21.73
CA ASN A 256 1.65 -13.09 22.05
C ASN A 256 1.70 -12.17 20.81
N ALA A 257 1.18 -10.95 20.91
CA ALA A 257 1.13 -9.99 19.82
C ALA A 257 2.51 -9.67 19.23
N ASN A 258 3.57 -9.57 20.06
CA ASN A 258 4.93 -9.23 19.62
C ASN A 258 5.57 -10.35 18.79
N GLN A 259 5.13 -11.58 18.99
CA GLN A 259 5.56 -12.76 18.21
C GLN A 259 4.64 -13.06 17.04
N SER A 260 3.52 -12.33 16.92
CA SER A 260 2.51 -12.52 15.89
C SER A 260 2.65 -11.45 14.81
N TRP A 261 2.55 -11.86 13.56
CA TRP A 261 2.68 -10.96 12.42
C TRP A 261 1.88 -11.44 11.21
N ARG A 262 1.62 -10.52 10.32
CA ARG A 262 0.94 -10.79 9.05
C ARG A 262 1.63 -10.07 7.90
N THR A 263 1.61 -10.70 6.73
CA THR A 263 2.14 -10.11 5.50
C THR A 263 1.19 -9.06 4.91
N MET A 264 1.63 -8.39 3.86
CA MET A 264 0.98 -7.22 3.26
C MET A 264 -0.52 -7.40 2.99
N MET A 265 -0.93 -8.56 2.48
CA MET A 265 -2.32 -8.80 2.07
C MET A 265 -3.24 -9.35 3.17
N SER A 266 -2.72 -9.60 4.37
CA SER A 266 -3.51 -10.24 5.43
C SER A 266 -4.23 -9.25 6.32
N TYR A 267 -5.41 -9.65 6.83
CA TYR A 267 -6.19 -8.90 7.80
C TYR A 267 -5.83 -9.24 9.25
N GLU A 268 -6.02 -8.26 10.12
CA GLU A 268 -5.76 -8.42 11.55
C GLU A 268 -6.77 -9.34 12.24
N THR A 269 -8.00 -9.33 11.74
CA THR A 269 -9.09 -10.17 12.27
C THR A 269 -8.75 -11.66 12.27
N ALA A 270 -7.92 -12.12 11.35
CA ALA A 270 -7.45 -13.49 11.28
C ALA A 270 -6.44 -13.87 12.38
N CYS A 271 -5.87 -12.89 13.09
CA CYS A 271 -4.99 -13.11 14.26
C CYS A 271 -5.78 -13.35 15.57
N GLY A 272 -7.10 -13.20 15.52
CA GLY A 272 -7.97 -13.35 16.69
C GLY A 272 -7.65 -12.36 17.81
N SER A 273 -7.86 -12.78 19.06
CA SER A 273 -7.62 -11.94 20.25
C SER A 273 -6.14 -11.70 20.58
N VAL A 274 -5.23 -12.44 19.94
CA VAL A 274 -3.78 -12.26 20.15
C VAL A 274 -3.31 -10.94 19.52
N GLY A 275 -3.93 -10.54 18.40
CA GLY A 275 -3.47 -9.43 17.56
C GLY A 275 -2.19 -9.77 16.79
N CYS A 276 -1.90 -9.04 15.73
CA CYS A 276 -0.65 -9.18 14.98
C CYS A 276 -0.35 -7.93 14.18
N ARG A 277 0.89 -7.50 14.16
CA ARG A 277 1.31 -6.37 13.33
C ARG A 277 1.43 -6.78 11.86
N ARG A 278 1.09 -5.89 10.93
CA ARG A 278 1.45 -6.04 9.52
C ARG A 278 2.93 -5.70 9.34
N ILE A 279 3.64 -6.56 8.62
CA ILE A 279 5.06 -6.36 8.30
C ILE A 279 5.22 -5.99 6.82
N LEU A 280 6.31 -5.30 6.47
CA LEU A 280 6.63 -4.91 5.09
C LEU A 280 7.20 -6.07 4.29
N TYR A 281 6.39 -7.12 4.15
CA TYR A 281 6.68 -8.31 3.38
C TYR A 281 5.43 -8.81 2.65
N TRP A 282 5.61 -9.28 1.44
CA TRP A 282 4.66 -10.12 0.74
C TRP A 282 4.84 -11.56 1.20
N SER A 283 3.81 -12.39 1.08
CA SER A 283 3.97 -13.79 1.43
C SER A 283 4.93 -14.48 0.47
N ASN A 284 5.94 -15.16 1.04
CA ASN A 284 6.95 -15.88 0.30
C ASN A 284 7.47 -17.04 1.15
N PRO A 285 7.22 -18.31 0.78
CA PRO A 285 7.63 -19.48 1.56
C PRO A 285 9.16 -19.64 1.68
N ASP A 286 9.93 -19.04 0.76
CA ASP A 286 11.38 -19.18 0.71
C ASP A 286 12.11 -18.16 1.59
N ILE A 287 11.37 -17.26 2.25
CA ILE A 287 11.92 -16.24 3.14
C ILE A 287 11.47 -16.51 4.57
N LEU A 288 12.40 -16.35 5.50
CA LEU A 288 12.14 -16.49 6.94
C LEU A 288 12.04 -15.11 7.60
N TYR A 289 10.99 -14.89 8.37
CA TYR A 289 10.90 -13.78 9.30
C TYR A 289 10.92 -14.32 10.74
N ASN A 290 11.93 -13.92 11.54
CA ASN A 290 12.17 -14.46 12.88
C ASN A 290 12.20 -16.00 12.92
N GLY A 291 12.79 -16.63 11.90
CA GLY A 291 12.93 -18.08 11.80
C GLY A 291 11.70 -18.84 11.30
N VAL A 292 10.61 -18.13 10.94
CA VAL A 292 9.36 -18.71 10.43
C VAL A 292 9.19 -18.35 8.96
N ALA A 293 8.86 -19.33 8.11
CA ALA A 293 8.56 -19.11 6.70
C ALA A 293 7.34 -18.18 6.54
N MET A 294 7.43 -17.22 5.61
CA MET A 294 6.41 -16.21 5.42
C MET A 294 5.33 -16.62 4.41
N GLY A 295 5.04 -17.88 4.30
CA GLY A 295 4.04 -18.39 3.40
C GLY A 295 4.11 -19.88 3.22
N THR A 296 3.27 -20.39 2.32
CA THR A 296 3.31 -21.77 1.82
C THR A 296 3.28 -21.74 0.29
N SER A 297 4.06 -22.60 -0.36
CA SER A 297 4.18 -22.63 -1.81
C SER A 297 2.85 -22.85 -2.54
N ARG A 298 1.87 -23.44 -1.86
CA ARG A 298 0.57 -23.79 -2.44
C ARG A 298 -0.48 -22.67 -2.36
N TYR A 299 -0.43 -21.86 -1.31
CA TYR A 299 -1.53 -20.94 -0.98
C TYR A 299 -1.08 -19.52 -0.66
N GLU A 300 0.06 -19.32 -0.07
CA GLU A 300 0.56 -18.01 0.35
C GLU A 300 1.95 -17.76 -0.23
N ASN A 301 1.97 -17.32 -1.51
CA ASN A 301 3.17 -16.99 -2.27
C ASN A 301 2.81 -15.88 -3.29
N ASN A 302 2.61 -14.66 -2.75
CA ASN A 302 2.26 -13.50 -3.60
C ASN A 302 3.48 -12.87 -4.30
#